data_10f3f6289c9cea66ba87f61357b05449
#
_entry.id   10f3f6289c9cea66ba87f61357b05449
#
_cell.length_a   1.000
_cell.length_b   1.000
_cell.length_c   1.000
_cell.angle_alpha   90.00
_cell.angle_beta   90.00
_cell.angle_gamma   90.00
#
_symmetry.space_group_name_H-M   'P 1'
#
loop_
_entity.id
_entity.type
_entity.pdbx_description
1 polymer ?
#
loop_
_entity_poly.entity_id
_entity_poly.type
_entity_poly.pdbx_seq_one_letter_code
_entity_poly.pdbx_strand_id
1 'polypeptide(L)'
;AIQNDWENRFTEYVKRGEMCLQSAYTGNQEEAEEFKKEIAEAGLENDIQVVQTGCFGLCAVGPVVIVYPEGAFYSHVHMEDVDEIVAEHLVKGRIVERLLHKDDPAANAVRSLADTNFYKKQTRVALRNCGVINPENIDEYIAYDGYQALIKVLTEMQPQEVIDTISKSGLRGRGGAGFPTGRKWQFT
;
A
#
# COMPACT_ATOMS: atom_id res chain seq x y z
N ALA A 1 -6.34 -26.85 -9.11
CA ALA A 1 -4.99 -26.81 -9.69
C ALA A 1 -4.40 -25.40 -9.67
N ILE A 2 -5.16 -24.36 -10.06
CA ILE A 2 -4.68 -22.96 -10.08
C ILE A 2 -4.52 -22.40 -8.64
N GLN A 3 -5.37 -22.79 -7.71
CA GLN A 3 -5.38 -22.28 -6.33
C GLN A 3 -4.12 -22.72 -5.53
N ASN A 4 -3.62 -23.93 -5.76
CA ASN A 4 -2.42 -24.42 -5.10
C ASN A 4 -1.12 -23.87 -5.68
N ASP A 5 -1.15 -23.37 -6.93
CA ASP A 5 0.05 -22.87 -7.60
C ASP A 5 0.46 -21.49 -7.06
N TRP A 6 -0.49 -20.60 -6.77
CA TRP A 6 -0.18 -19.29 -6.20
C TRP A 6 0.33 -19.39 -4.75
N GLU A 7 -0.25 -20.29 -3.92
CA GLU A 7 0.22 -20.53 -2.55
C GLU A 7 1.67 -21.03 -2.53
N ASN A 8 2.00 -21.95 -3.46
CA ASN A 8 3.36 -22.44 -3.63
C ASN A 8 4.31 -21.34 -4.12
N ARG A 9 3.89 -20.52 -5.08
CA ARG A 9 4.68 -19.40 -5.62
C ARG A 9 4.90 -18.32 -4.56
N PHE A 10 3.88 -17.98 -3.77
CA PHE A 10 4.01 -17.05 -2.65
C PHE A 10 4.98 -17.58 -1.60
N THR A 11 4.88 -18.85 -1.23
CA THR A 11 5.80 -19.48 -0.28
C THR A 11 7.24 -19.51 -0.82
N GLU A 12 7.45 -19.73 -2.12
CA GLU A 12 8.75 -19.65 -2.76
C GLU A 12 9.28 -18.22 -2.80
N TYR A 13 8.44 -17.24 -3.10
CA TYR A 13 8.76 -15.81 -3.12
C TYR A 13 9.26 -15.33 -1.75
N VAL A 14 8.55 -15.72 -0.68
CA VAL A 14 8.96 -15.44 0.71
C VAL A 14 10.27 -16.17 1.07
N LYS A 15 10.44 -17.43 0.64
CA LYS A 15 11.65 -18.23 0.92
C LYS A 15 12.89 -17.73 0.20
N ARG A 16 12.76 -17.12 -0.97
CA ARG A 16 13.89 -16.54 -1.73
C ARG A 16 14.37 -15.21 -1.17
N GLY A 17 13.67 -14.64 -0.16
CA GLY A 17 13.99 -13.33 0.36
C GLY A 17 13.67 -12.19 -0.62
N GLU A 18 12.81 -12.46 -1.60
CA GLU A 18 12.37 -11.48 -2.61
C GLU A 18 11.39 -10.45 -2.02
N MET A 19 10.83 -10.72 -0.82
CA MET A 19 10.19 -9.70 0.00
C MET A 19 11.27 -9.01 0.83
N CYS A 20 11.55 -7.76 0.52
CA CYS A 20 12.47 -6.97 1.31
C CYS A 20 12.01 -6.89 2.77
N LEU A 21 12.95 -7.10 3.70
CA LEU A 21 12.69 -7.02 5.14
C LEU A 21 12.32 -5.60 5.59
N GLN A 22 12.76 -4.60 4.81
CA GLN A 22 12.43 -3.20 5.01
C GLN A 22 11.93 -2.58 3.70
N SER A 23 10.98 -1.66 3.79
CA SER A 23 10.46 -0.94 2.63
C SER A 23 10.11 0.50 3.02
N ALA A 24 10.51 1.44 2.18
CA ALA A 24 10.10 2.83 2.28
C ALA A 24 9.03 3.13 1.23
N TYR A 25 7.87 3.56 1.67
CA TYR A 25 6.71 3.86 0.82
C TYR A 25 6.49 5.37 0.75
N THR A 26 6.53 5.93 -0.45
CA THR A 26 6.25 7.36 -0.67
C THR A 26 5.38 7.55 -1.91
N GLY A 27 4.53 8.58 -1.91
CA GLY A 27 3.71 8.97 -3.06
C GLY A 27 4.38 10.02 -3.96
N ASN A 28 5.55 10.54 -3.58
CA ASN A 28 6.26 11.55 -4.35
C ASN A 28 7.45 10.93 -5.12
N GLN A 29 7.57 11.28 -6.40
CA GLN A 29 8.59 10.72 -7.28
C GLN A 29 9.99 11.21 -6.95
N GLU A 30 10.14 12.48 -6.61
CA GLU A 30 11.46 13.08 -6.36
C GLU A 30 12.10 12.48 -5.11
N GLU A 31 11.35 12.37 -4.00
CA GLU A 31 11.84 11.72 -2.80
C GLU A 31 12.07 10.22 -3.01
N ALA A 32 11.25 9.55 -3.82
CA ALA A 32 11.45 8.13 -4.11
C ALA A 32 12.78 7.88 -4.84
N GLU A 33 13.15 8.73 -5.80
CA GLU A 33 14.42 8.62 -6.52
C GLU A 33 15.62 8.94 -5.61
N GLU A 34 15.51 9.94 -4.74
CA GLU A 34 16.57 10.24 -3.78
C GLU A 34 16.76 9.11 -2.75
N PHE A 35 15.67 8.54 -2.24
CA PHE A 35 15.76 7.35 -1.38
C PHE A 35 16.49 6.19 -2.07
N LYS A 36 16.19 5.91 -3.33
CA LYS A 36 16.89 4.85 -4.09
C LYS A 36 18.37 5.11 -4.20
N LYS A 37 18.76 6.35 -4.47
CA LYS A 37 20.14 6.78 -4.60
C LYS A 37 20.89 6.63 -3.26
N GLU A 38 20.36 7.20 -2.17
CA GLU A 38 20.98 7.14 -0.85
C GLU A 38 21.07 5.70 -0.29
N ILE A 39 20.04 4.86 -0.54
CA ILE A 39 20.05 3.44 -0.18
C ILE A 39 21.15 2.69 -0.96
N ALA A 40 21.33 2.98 -2.26
CA ALA A 40 22.38 2.38 -3.06
C ALA A 40 23.78 2.85 -2.61
N GLU A 41 23.95 4.12 -2.27
CA GLU A 41 25.20 4.66 -1.72
C GLU A 41 25.55 4.03 -0.35
N ALA A 42 24.53 3.66 0.44
CA ALA A 42 24.68 2.92 1.68
C ALA A 42 24.92 1.40 1.48
N GLY A 43 24.83 0.88 0.24
CA GLY A 43 24.98 -0.53 -0.08
C GLY A 43 23.82 -1.41 0.37
N LEU A 44 22.63 -0.86 0.50
CA LEU A 44 21.42 -1.53 1.01
C LEU A 44 20.35 -1.79 -0.07
N GLU A 45 20.69 -1.65 -1.35
CA GLU A 45 19.77 -1.82 -2.48
C GLU A 45 19.18 -3.23 -2.61
N ASN A 46 19.84 -4.23 -2.02
CA ASN A 46 19.35 -5.62 -2.00
C ASN A 46 18.53 -5.95 -0.73
N ASP A 47 18.58 -5.09 0.29
CA ASP A 47 17.94 -5.30 1.58
C ASP A 47 16.71 -4.42 1.76
N ILE A 48 16.64 -3.29 1.04
CA ILE A 48 15.59 -2.28 1.19
C ILE A 48 14.96 -1.95 -0.17
N GLN A 49 13.65 -2.08 -0.25
CA GLN A 49 12.87 -1.69 -1.41
C GLN A 49 12.23 -0.32 -1.21
N VAL A 50 12.39 0.57 -2.17
CA VAL A 50 11.62 1.82 -2.24
C VAL A 50 10.40 1.60 -3.13
N VAL A 51 9.21 1.79 -2.57
CA VAL A 51 7.94 1.60 -3.27
C VAL A 51 7.23 2.93 -3.41
N GLN A 52 7.01 3.35 -4.64
CA GLN A 52 6.15 4.49 -4.94
C GLN A 52 4.70 4.05 -4.95
N THR A 53 3.86 4.70 -4.14
CA THR A 53 2.46 4.32 -3.99
C THR A 53 1.52 5.37 -4.56
N GLY A 54 0.25 4.99 -4.72
CA GLY A 54 -0.83 5.94 -4.95
C GLY A 54 -1.16 6.77 -3.71
N CYS A 55 -2.07 7.74 -3.89
CA CYS A 55 -2.46 8.67 -2.85
C CYS A 55 -3.14 7.99 -1.65
N PHE A 56 -2.66 8.28 -0.45
CA PHE A 56 -3.25 7.85 0.83
C PHE A 56 -4.42 8.73 1.31
N GLY A 57 -4.73 9.84 0.62
CA GLY A 57 -5.70 10.82 1.09
C GLY A 57 -5.16 11.80 2.13
N LEU A 58 -3.85 11.84 2.34
CA LEU A 58 -3.16 12.66 3.34
C LEU A 58 -2.38 13.83 2.71
N CYS A 59 -2.89 14.42 1.63
CA CYS A 59 -2.21 15.50 0.89
C CYS A 59 -1.83 16.70 1.77
N ALA A 60 -2.59 16.96 2.84
CA ALA A 60 -2.33 18.09 3.75
C ALA A 60 -1.05 17.90 4.59
N VAL A 61 -0.56 16.67 4.74
CA VAL A 61 0.64 16.33 5.54
C VAL A 61 1.74 15.69 4.67
N GLY A 62 1.57 15.74 3.35
CA GLY A 62 2.57 15.26 2.40
C GLY A 62 3.76 16.22 2.25
N PRO A 63 4.85 15.73 1.66
CA PRO A 63 5.14 14.33 1.34
C PRO A 63 5.17 13.41 2.56
N VAL A 64 4.72 12.16 2.39
CA VAL A 64 4.70 11.15 3.46
C VAL A 64 5.58 9.95 3.10
N VAL A 65 6.23 9.40 4.12
CA VAL A 65 7.04 8.19 3.99
C VAL A 65 6.65 7.22 5.10
N ILE A 66 6.46 5.96 4.74
CA ILE A 66 6.19 4.89 5.72
C ILE A 66 7.32 3.87 5.60
N VAL A 67 7.99 3.60 6.71
CA VAL A 67 9.07 2.61 6.79
C VAL A 67 8.55 1.38 7.50
N TYR A 68 8.64 0.23 6.84
CA TYR A 68 8.34 -1.08 7.38
C TYR A 68 9.61 -1.85 7.72
N PRO A 69 9.59 -2.79 8.71
CA PRO A 69 8.38 -3.40 9.32
C PRO A 69 7.73 -2.59 10.44
N GLU A 70 8.37 -1.58 11.00
CA GLU A 70 7.87 -0.84 12.17
C GLU A 70 6.58 -0.05 11.86
N GLY A 71 6.36 0.28 10.57
CA GLY A 71 5.27 1.12 10.13
C GLY A 71 5.45 2.58 10.51
N ALA A 72 6.70 3.02 10.75
CA ALA A 72 7.01 4.40 11.12
C ALA A 72 6.48 5.37 10.07
N PHE A 73 5.59 6.28 10.51
CA PHE A 73 4.90 7.20 9.62
C PHE A 73 5.48 8.61 9.74
N TYR A 74 6.24 9.00 8.72
CA TYR A 74 6.82 10.32 8.58
C TYR A 74 5.93 11.22 7.72
N SER A 75 5.80 12.49 8.11
CA SER A 75 5.03 13.51 7.38
C SER A 75 5.87 14.75 7.12
N HIS A 76 5.49 15.51 6.08
CA HIS A 76 6.24 16.69 5.64
C HIS A 76 7.73 16.39 5.38
N VAL A 77 8.01 15.25 4.78
CA VAL A 77 9.38 14.84 4.45
C VAL A 77 9.86 15.65 3.25
N HIS A 78 10.98 16.34 3.40
CA HIS A 78 11.65 17.07 2.32
C HIS A 78 12.87 16.30 1.83
N MET A 79 13.41 16.69 0.67
CA MET A 79 14.60 16.06 0.09
C MET A 79 15.79 16.03 1.06
N GLU A 80 15.97 17.10 1.85
CA GLU A 80 17.00 17.24 2.88
C GLU A 80 16.84 16.27 4.08
N ASP A 81 15.67 15.65 4.24
CA ASP A 81 15.39 14.70 5.32
C ASP A 81 15.74 13.27 4.91
N VAL A 82 15.91 13.00 3.62
CA VAL A 82 16.12 11.64 3.10
C VAL A 82 17.39 11.02 3.67
N ASP A 83 18.50 11.78 3.64
CA ASP A 83 19.79 11.33 4.18
C ASP A 83 19.68 10.92 5.65
N GLU A 84 18.96 11.70 6.45
CA GLU A 84 18.77 11.40 7.88
C GLU A 84 17.93 10.14 8.08
N ILE A 85 16.84 9.96 7.29
CA ILE A 85 16.01 8.76 7.37
C ILE A 85 16.84 7.54 6.97
N VAL A 86 17.61 7.61 5.91
CA VAL A 86 18.47 6.50 5.49
C VAL A 86 19.52 6.21 6.56
N ALA A 87 20.30 7.21 6.99
CA ALA A 87 21.40 7.00 7.92
C ALA A 87 20.95 6.57 9.33
N GLU A 88 19.85 7.10 9.85
CA GLU A 88 19.40 6.81 11.21
C GLU A 88 18.39 5.65 11.24
N HIS A 89 17.38 5.67 10.36
CA HIS A 89 16.35 4.64 10.43
C HIS A 89 16.73 3.38 9.65
N LEU A 90 17.10 3.50 8.37
CA LEU A 90 17.35 2.33 7.54
C LEU A 90 18.67 1.63 7.88
N VAL A 91 19.73 2.38 8.16
CA VAL A 91 21.07 1.79 8.50
C VAL A 91 21.16 1.40 9.98
N LYS A 92 20.69 2.27 10.89
CA LYS A 92 20.94 2.09 12.35
C LYS A 92 19.70 1.62 13.12
N GLY A 93 18.54 1.49 12.48
CA GLY A 93 17.27 1.08 13.12
C GLY A 93 16.71 2.10 14.11
N ARG A 94 17.08 3.37 14.01
CA ARG A 94 16.66 4.44 14.93
C ARG A 94 15.65 5.36 14.26
N ILE A 95 14.42 5.35 14.73
CA ILE A 95 13.36 6.21 14.22
C ILE A 95 13.73 7.70 14.37
N VAL A 96 13.52 8.48 13.32
CA VAL A 96 13.74 9.92 13.29
C VAL A 96 12.52 10.63 13.92
N GLU A 97 12.54 10.78 15.25
CA GLU A 97 11.40 11.26 16.03
C GLU A 97 10.84 12.61 15.58
N ARG A 98 11.69 13.51 15.06
CA ARG A 98 11.26 14.85 14.61
C ARG A 98 10.34 14.82 13.40
N LEU A 99 10.45 13.79 12.57
CA LEU A 99 9.67 13.59 11.34
C LEU A 99 8.40 12.78 11.54
N LEU A 100 8.26 12.10 12.69
CA LEU A 100 7.04 11.36 12.99
C LEU A 100 5.83 12.28 12.94
N HIS A 101 4.78 11.78 12.31
CA HIS A 101 3.53 12.52 12.19
C HIS A 101 2.92 12.86 13.56
N LYS A 102 2.33 14.04 13.67
CA LYS A 102 1.53 14.48 14.81
C LYS A 102 0.17 14.95 14.32
N ASP A 103 -0.88 14.33 14.82
CA ASP A 103 -2.27 14.76 14.54
C ASP A 103 -2.57 16.20 15.02
N ASP A 104 -1.83 16.63 16.04
CA ASP A 104 -1.85 17.99 16.60
C ASP A 104 -0.41 18.32 17.03
N PRO A 105 0.10 19.53 16.80
CA PRO A 105 1.46 19.94 17.21
C PRO A 105 1.74 19.75 18.72
N ALA A 106 0.72 19.81 19.56
CA ALA A 106 0.81 19.57 20.99
C ALA A 106 0.68 18.10 21.40
N ALA A 107 0.30 17.21 20.45
CA ALA A 107 0.14 15.79 20.72
C ALA A 107 1.48 15.03 20.66
N ASN A 108 1.48 13.84 21.24
CA ASN A 108 2.57 12.90 21.02
C ASN A 108 2.60 12.45 19.55
N ALA A 109 3.80 12.12 19.06
CA ALA A 109 3.97 11.60 17.72
C ALA A 109 3.19 10.28 17.54
N VAL A 110 2.54 10.14 16.39
CA VAL A 110 1.83 8.93 15.99
C VAL A 110 2.82 8.01 15.29
N ARG A 111 3.01 6.80 15.81
CA ARG A 111 4.05 5.91 15.29
C ARG A 111 3.67 5.22 14.00
N SER A 112 2.39 4.94 13.77
CA SER A 112 1.95 4.27 12.55
C SER A 112 0.80 5.01 11.86
N LEU A 113 0.68 4.80 10.54
CA LEU A 113 -0.44 5.34 9.76
C LEU A 113 -1.81 4.92 10.34
N ALA A 114 -1.92 3.68 10.81
CA ALA A 114 -3.16 3.14 11.36
C ALA A 114 -3.62 3.85 12.65
N ASP A 115 -2.68 4.42 13.40
CA ASP A 115 -2.95 5.10 14.68
C ASP A 115 -3.36 6.55 14.50
N THR A 116 -3.24 7.11 13.29
CA THR A 116 -3.65 8.50 13.02
C THR A 116 -5.13 8.71 13.24
N ASN A 117 -5.53 9.92 13.66
CA ASN A 117 -6.95 10.25 13.85
C ASN A 117 -7.79 10.06 12.60
N PHE A 118 -7.18 10.21 11.43
CA PHE A 118 -7.81 10.02 10.14
C PHE A 118 -8.10 8.53 9.87
N TYR A 119 -7.12 7.63 10.07
CA TYR A 119 -7.24 6.22 9.68
C TYR A 119 -7.86 5.31 10.74
N LYS A 120 -7.63 5.56 12.03
CA LYS A 120 -8.13 4.68 13.12
C LYS A 120 -9.64 4.48 13.16
N LYS A 121 -10.40 5.37 12.49
CA LYS A 121 -11.88 5.29 12.40
C LYS A 121 -12.36 4.84 11.03
N GLN A 122 -11.46 4.47 10.12
CA GLN A 122 -11.81 4.07 8.76
C GLN A 122 -11.57 2.57 8.54
N THR A 123 -12.46 1.98 7.75
CA THR A 123 -12.25 0.65 7.16
C THR A 123 -11.98 0.84 5.67
N ARG A 124 -10.73 0.60 5.25
CA ARG A 124 -10.35 0.68 3.84
C ARG A 124 -10.79 -0.59 3.11
N VAL A 125 -11.64 -0.45 2.10
CA VAL A 125 -12.09 -1.55 1.26
C VAL A 125 -11.40 -1.49 -0.10
N ALA A 126 -11.63 -0.43 -0.87
CA ALA A 126 -11.04 -0.28 -2.21
C ALA A 126 -9.53 -0.04 -2.17
N LEU A 127 -9.03 0.68 -1.18
CA LEU A 127 -7.60 1.02 -1.00
C LEU A 127 -6.93 0.17 0.09
N ARG A 128 -7.42 -1.03 0.37
CA ARG A 128 -6.88 -1.89 1.44
C ARG A 128 -5.39 -2.19 1.27
N ASN A 129 -4.95 -2.36 0.04
CA ASN A 129 -3.58 -2.72 -0.31
C ASN A 129 -2.68 -1.50 -0.58
N CYS A 130 -3.23 -0.28 -0.61
CA CYS A 130 -2.45 0.94 -0.83
C CYS A 130 -1.49 1.17 0.33
N GLY A 131 -0.19 1.27 0.02
CA GLY A 131 0.89 1.35 1.02
C GLY A 131 1.15 0.04 1.79
N VAL A 132 0.70 -1.10 1.25
CA VAL A 132 0.93 -2.44 1.80
C VAL A 132 1.68 -3.30 0.80
N ILE A 133 1.35 -3.18 -0.50
CA ILE A 133 2.00 -3.91 -1.58
C ILE A 133 2.62 -2.93 -2.58
N ASN A 134 3.62 -3.41 -3.33
CA ASN A 134 4.14 -2.67 -4.47
C ASN A 134 3.12 -2.71 -5.62
N PRO A 135 2.56 -1.56 -6.06
CA PRO A 135 1.55 -1.51 -7.12
C PRO A 135 2.08 -1.91 -8.50
N GLU A 136 3.39 -1.94 -8.70
CA GLU A 136 4.04 -2.34 -9.94
C GLU A 136 4.42 -3.83 -9.95
N ASN A 137 4.20 -4.55 -8.84
CA ASN A 137 4.51 -5.98 -8.71
C ASN A 137 3.23 -6.82 -8.73
N ILE A 138 3.01 -7.54 -9.85
CA ILE A 138 1.84 -8.40 -10.02
C ILE A 138 1.84 -9.59 -9.07
N ASP A 139 3.00 -10.12 -8.68
CA ASP A 139 3.09 -11.28 -7.79
C ASP A 139 2.62 -10.90 -6.37
N GLU A 140 2.94 -9.70 -5.90
CA GLU A 140 2.40 -9.18 -4.64
C GLU A 140 0.88 -9.00 -4.72
N TYR A 141 0.35 -8.46 -5.82
CA TYR A 141 -1.09 -8.33 -6.01
C TYR A 141 -1.80 -9.69 -5.97
N ILE A 142 -1.22 -10.71 -6.60
CA ILE A 142 -1.75 -12.09 -6.58
C ILE A 142 -1.67 -12.67 -5.17
N ALA A 143 -0.57 -12.44 -4.44
CA ALA A 143 -0.40 -12.90 -3.07
C ALA A 143 -1.43 -12.32 -2.10
N TYR A 144 -1.93 -11.12 -2.39
CA TYR A 144 -3.00 -10.44 -1.65
C TYR A 144 -4.40 -10.64 -2.27
N ASP A 145 -4.68 -11.84 -2.77
CA ASP A 145 -5.97 -12.27 -3.34
C ASP A 145 -6.34 -11.58 -4.68
N GLY A 146 -5.37 -10.96 -5.34
CA GLY A 146 -5.58 -10.37 -6.66
C GLY A 146 -6.04 -11.39 -7.69
N TYR A 147 -7.00 -11.02 -8.52
CA TYR A 147 -7.62 -11.84 -9.56
C TYR A 147 -8.42 -13.06 -9.09
N GLN A 148 -8.50 -13.40 -7.81
CA GLN A 148 -9.28 -14.55 -7.34
C GLN A 148 -10.76 -14.44 -7.75
N ALA A 149 -11.37 -13.27 -7.58
CA ALA A 149 -12.75 -13.04 -7.99
C ALA A 149 -12.90 -13.18 -9.52
N LEU A 150 -11.92 -12.71 -10.30
CA LEU A 150 -11.92 -12.85 -11.76
C LEU A 150 -11.84 -14.33 -12.17
N ILE A 151 -10.94 -15.08 -11.56
CA ILE A 151 -10.80 -16.53 -11.82
C ILE A 151 -12.14 -17.24 -11.55
N LYS A 152 -12.75 -16.98 -10.41
CA LYS A 152 -14.06 -17.53 -10.06
C LYS A 152 -15.13 -17.19 -11.10
N VAL A 153 -15.20 -15.94 -11.53
CA VAL A 153 -16.17 -15.50 -12.55
C VAL A 153 -15.94 -16.25 -13.88
N LEU A 154 -14.69 -16.35 -14.33
CA LEU A 154 -14.38 -16.96 -15.63
C LEU A 154 -14.52 -18.49 -15.64
N THR A 155 -14.39 -19.16 -14.50
CA THR A 155 -14.38 -20.63 -14.44
C THR A 155 -15.67 -21.24 -13.87
N GLU A 156 -16.41 -20.50 -13.06
CA GLU A 156 -17.49 -21.07 -12.26
C GLU A 156 -18.85 -20.37 -12.47
N MET A 157 -18.90 -19.19 -13.10
CA MET A 157 -20.12 -18.37 -13.15
C MET A 157 -20.54 -18.05 -14.58
N GLN A 158 -21.86 -17.96 -14.75
CA GLN A 158 -22.45 -17.41 -15.98
C GLN A 158 -22.61 -15.89 -15.87
N PRO A 159 -22.62 -15.14 -16.98
CA PRO A 159 -22.72 -13.68 -16.97
C PRO A 159 -23.89 -13.15 -16.12
N GLN A 160 -25.06 -13.78 -16.20
CA GLN A 160 -26.24 -13.37 -15.42
C GLN A 160 -26.04 -13.56 -13.92
N GLU A 161 -25.35 -14.63 -13.50
CA GLU A 161 -25.07 -14.89 -12.07
C GLU A 161 -24.14 -13.82 -11.48
N VAL A 162 -23.19 -13.31 -12.28
CA VAL A 162 -22.33 -12.19 -11.89
C VAL A 162 -23.16 -10.92 -11.68
N ILE A 163 -24.03 -10.60 -12.62
CA ILE A 163 -24.93 -9.44 -12.54
C ILE A 163 -25.83 -9.54 -11.32
N ASP A 164 -26.41 -10.72 -11.07
CA ASP A 164 -27.30 -10.97 -9.93
C ASP A 164 -26.53 -10.83 -8.60
N THR A 165 -25.31 -11.32 -8.54
CA THR A 165 -24.42 -11.21 -7.37
C THR A 165 -24.15 -9.74 -7.05
N ILE A 166 -23.74 -8.96 -8.05
CA ILE A 166 -23.49 -7.53 -7.87
C ILE A 166 -24.77 -6.77 -7.51
N SER A 167 -25.92 -7.15 -8.10
CA SER A 167 -27.20 -6.54 -7.76
C SER A 167 -27.62 -6.81 -6.31
N LYS A 168 -27.47 -8.05 -5.86
CA LYS A 168 -27.77 -8.48 -4.47
C LYS A 168 -26.83 -7.81 -3.46
N SER A 169 -25.57 -7.55 -3.82
CA SER A 169 -24.61 -6.86 -2.94
C SER A 169 -24.98 -5.43 -2.60
N GLY A 170 -25.90 -4.82 -3.38
CA GLY A 170 -26.28 -3.42 -3.22
C GLY A 170 -25.17 -2.43 -3.60
N LEU A 171 -24.11 -2.87 -4.28
CA LEU A 171 -23.01 -2.01 -4.72
C LEU A 171 -23.54 -0.86 -5.60
N ARG A 172 -23.10 0.35 -5.31
CA ARG A 172 -23.46 1.56 -6.04
C ARG A 172 -22.22 2.30 -6.50
N GLY A 173 -22.36 3.07 -7.57
CA GLY A 173 -21.33 4.01 -8.01
C GLY A 173 -20.96 4.99 -6.88
N ARG A 174 -19.70 5.39 -6.84
CA ARG A 174 -19.16 6.34 -5.85
C ARG A 174 -19.05 7.78 -6.38
N GLY A 175 -19.61 8.05 -7.57
CA GLY A 175 -19.90 9.40 -8.04
C GLY A 175 -21.20 9.92 -7.40
N GLY A 176 -21.56 11.18 -7.66
CA GLY A 176 -22.66 11.87 -7.00
C GLY A 176 -24.04 11.18 -7.10
N ALA A 177 -24.33 10.48 -8.23
CA ALA A 177 -25.61 9.84 -8.46
C ALA A 177 -25.81 8.50 -7.72
N GLY A 178 -24.75 7.84 -7.27
CA GLY A 178 -24.84 6.55 -6.57
C GLY A 178 -25.64 5.48 -7.32
N PHE A 179 -25.52 5.40 -8.65
CA PHE A 179 -26.33 4.51 -9.48
C PHE A 179 -26.03 3.03 -9.14
N PRO A 180 -27.06 2.13 -9.07
CA PRO A 180 -26.85 0.71 -8.77
C PRO A 180 -25.97 0.03 -9.82
N THR A 181 -24.83 -0.52 -9.40
CA THR A 181 -23.83 -1.09 -10.30
C THR A 181 -24.34 -2.31 -11.07
N GLY A 182 -25.03 -3.23 -10.40
CA GLY A 182 -25.60 -4.42 -11.04
C GLY A 182 -26.64 -4.04 -12.11
N ARG A 183 -27.46 -3.02 -11.86
CA ARG A 183 -28.41 -2.52 -12.85
C ARG A 183 -27.71 -1.90 -14.07
N LYS A 184 -26.58 -1.23 -13.86
CA LYS A 184 -25.76 -0.71 -14.97
C LYS A 184 -25.22 -1.84 -15.84
N TRP A 185 -24.72 -2.90 -15.21
CA TRP A 185 -24.21 -4.07 -15.94
C TRP A 185 -25.29 -4.83 -16.70
N GLN A 186 -26.54 -4.82 -16.20
CA GLN A 186 -27.65 -5.45 -16.88
C GLN A 186 -28.07 -4.73 -18.20
N PHE A 187 -27.68 -3.48 -18.34
CA PHE A 187 -27.96 -2.69 -19.56
C PHE A 187 -26.89 -2.85 -20.65
N THR A 188 -25.76 -3.44 -20.31
CA THR A 188 -24.64 -3.65 -21.23
C THR A 188 -24.69 -5.02 -21.87
#